data_006ca16f4195bc5362ddd2918067886e
#
_entry.id   006ca16f4195bc5362ddd2918067886e
#
_cell.length_a   1.000
_cell.length_b   1.000
_cell.length_c   1.000
_cell.angle_alpha   90.00
_cell.angle_beta   90.00
_cell.angle_gamma   90.00
#
_symmetry.space_group_name_H-M   'P 1'
#
loop_
_entity.id
_entity.type
_entity.pdbx_description
1 polymer ?
#
loop_
_entity_poly.entity_id
_entity_poly.type
_entity_poly.pdbx_seq_one_letter_code
_entity_poly.pdbx_strand_id
1 'polypeptide(L)' 'MKFKERFNEVLKQSGKKQTEIALALNLSKQCVNDYRTGKTLPSIETLYLLCKYLDVSADYLLGLSDY' A
#
# COMPACT_ATOMS: atom_id res chain seq x y z
N MET A 1 -5.35 13.19 -3.44
CA MET A 1 -4.86 12.11 -2.57
C MET A 1 -3.65 11.46 -3.23
N LYS A 2 -2.66 11.05 -2.44
CA LYS A 2 -1.38 10.57 -2.98
C LYS A 2 -1.13 9.08 -2.76
N PHE A 3 -2.18 8.29 -2.58
CA PHE A 3 -2.00 6.88 -2.23
C PHE A 3 -1.17 6.11 -3.26
N LYS A 4 -1.52 6.23 -4.54
CA LYS A 4 -0.81 5.52 -5.60
C LYS A 4 0.70 5.80 -5.58
N GLU A 5 1.06 7.07 -5.57
CA GLU A 5 2.46 7.49 -5.60
C GLU A 5 3.21 7.07 -4.34
N ARG A 6 2.58 7.27 -3.18
CA ARG A 6 3.19 6.93 -1.89
C ARG A 6 3.33 5.43 -1.70
N PHE A 7 2.32 4.67 -2.12
CA PHE A 7 2.35 3.21 -2.04
C PHE A 7 3.51 2.66 -2.88
N ASN A 8 3.64 3.11 -4.12
CA ASN A 8 4.74 2.67 -4.98
C ASN A 8 6.10 3.06 -4.41
N GLU A 9 6.21 4.25 -3.86
CA GLU A 9 7.44 4.71 -3.22
C GLU A 9 7.83 3.83 -2.04
N VAL A 10 6.87 3.51 -1.17
CA VAL A 10 7.13 2.67 -0.01
C VAL A 10 7.53 1.25 -0.42
N LEU A 11 6.89 0.69 -1.44
CA LEU A 11 7.28 -0.62 -1.95
C LEU A 11 8.72 -0.61 -2.44
N LYS A 12 9.10 0.40 -3.19
CA LYS A 12 10.45 0.52 -3.71
C LYS A 12 11.47 0.66 -2.59
N GLN A 13 11.17 1.47 -1.58
CA GLN A 13 12.08 1.71 -0.46
C GLN A 13 12.21 0.50 0.45
N SER A 14 11.12 -0.21 0.68
CA SER A 14 11.12 -1.36 1.58
C SER A 14 11.74 -2.61 0.98
N GLY A 15 11.87 -2.66 -0.34
CA GLY A 15 12.33 -3.85 -1.03
C GLY A 15 11.31 -4.99 -1.05
N LYS A 16 10.10 -4.76 -0.56
CA LYS A 16 9.07 -5.78 -0.54
C LYS A 16 8.41 -5.88 -1.91
N LYS A 17 8.17 -7.12 -2.32
CA LYS A 17 7.56 -7.39 -3.61
C LYS A 17 6.04 -7.41 -3.50
N GLN A 18 5.39 -7.11 -4.60
CA GLN A 18 3.93 -7.16 -4.71
C GLN A 18 3.39 -8.53 -4.27
N THR A 19 4.07 -9.61 -4.66
CA THR A 19 3.65 -10.96 -4.30
C THR A 19 3.75 -11.24 -2.80
N GLU A 20 4.76 -10.66 -2.15
CA GLU A 20 4.92 -10.81 -0.72
C GLU A 20 3.77 -10.13 0.05
N ILE A 21 3.39 -8.95 -0.40
CA ILE A 21 2.29 -8.21 0.22
C ILE A 21 0.98 -8.97 0.04
N ALA A 22 0.72 -9.44 -1.17
CA ALA A 22 -0.50 -10.19 -1.45
C ALA A 22 -0.61 -11.42 -0.54
N LEU A 23 0.48 -12.16 -0.40
CA LEU A 23 0.50 -13.33 0.45
C LEU A 23 0.32 -12.98 1.93
N ALA A 24 1.05 -11.98 2.40
CA ALA A 24 1.01 -11.58 3.81
C ALA A 24 -0.36 -11.07 4.24
N LEU A 25 -1.06 -10.36 3.37
CA LEU A 25 -2.34 -9.75 3.68
C LEU A 25 -3.54 -10.52 3.13
N ASN A 26 -3.29 -11.69 2.59
CA ASN A 26 -4.34 -12.54 2.01
C ASN A 26 -5.13 -11.81 0.91
N LEU A 27 -4.40 -11.10 0.06
CA LEU A 27 -4.97 -10.39 -1.09
C LEU A 27 -4.54 -11.10 -2.37
N SER A 28 -5.29 -10.87 -3.45
CA SER A 28 -4.86 -11.37 -4.77
C SER A 28 -3.74 -10.48 -5.31
N LYS A 29 -2.92 -11.03 -6.20
CA LYS A 29 -1.88 -10.26 -6.89
C LYS A 29 -2.52 -9.13 -7.69
N GLN A 30 -3.67 -9.39 -8.30
CA GLN A 30 -4.38 -8.39 -9.08
C GLN A 30 -4.83 -7.23 -8.20
N CYS A 31 -5.28 -7.52 -7.00
CA CYS A 31 -5.70 -6.49 -6.05
C CYS A 31 -4.55 -5.54 -5.72
N VAL A 32 -3.37 -6.09 -5.41
CA VAL A 32 -2.19 -5.26 -5.11
C VAL A 32 -1.76 -4.47 -6.33
N ASN A 33 -1.81 -5.09 -7.51
CA ASN A 33 -1.49 -4.39 -8.74
C ASN A 33 -2.45 -3.23 -9.00
N ASP A 34 -3.73 -3.41 -8.71
CA ASP A 34 -4.72 -2.34 -8.86
C ASP A 34 -4.42 -1.17 -7.94
N TYR A 35 -3.92 -1.42 -6.73
CA TYR A 35 -3.47 -0.35 -5.83
C TYR A 35 -2.28 0.38 -6.42
N ARG A 36 -1.34 -0.34 -7.04
CA ARG A 36 -0.13 0.25 -7.62
C ARG A 36 -0.44 1.13 -8.83
N THR A 37 -1.44 0.75 -9.60
CA THR A 37 -1.81 1.48 -10.83
C THR A 37 -2.85 2.56 -10.58
N GLY A 38 -3.43 2.60 -9.38
CA GLY A 38 -4.46 3.57 -9.05
C GLY A 38 -5.85 3.18 -9.50
N LYS A 39 -6.02 1.94 -9.97
CA LYS A 39 -7.30 1.46 -10.44
C LYS A 39 -8.33 1.34 -9.33
N THR A 40 -7.88 0.88 -8.14
CA THR A 40 -8.72 0.77 -6.96
C THR A 40 -7.95 1.26 -5.74
N LEU A 41 -8.69 1.53 -4.67
CA LEU A 41 -8.13 1.93 -3.38
C LEU A 41 -8.46 0.85 -2.36
N PRO A 42 -7.58 0.65 -1.36
CA PRO A 42 -7.87 -0.33 -0.30
C PRO A 42 -9.02 0.14 0.57
N SER A 43 -9.73 -0.83 1.16
CA SER A 43 -10.68 -0.55 2.22
C SER A 43 -9.93 0.01 3.43
N ILE A 44 -10.67 0.57 4.39
CA ILE A 44 -10.05 1.10 5.61
C ILE A 44 -9.31 -0.01 6.34
N GLU A 45 -9.89 -1.20 6.43
CA GLU A 45 -9.24 -2.33 7.09
C GLU A 45 -7.96 -2.75 6.37
N THR A 46 -8.00 -2.84 5.05
CA THR A 46 -6.82 -3.18 4.27
C THR A 46 -5.75 -2.11 4.40
N LEU A 47 -6.14 -0.85 4.42
CA LEU A 47 -5.20 0.25 4.63
C LEU A 47 -4.50 0.12 5.99
N TYR A 48 -5.25 -0.21 7.03
CA TYR A 48 -4.68 -0.46 8.35
C TYR A 48 -3.62 -1.56 8.30
N LEU A 49 -3.95 -2.68 7.64
CA LEU A 49 -3.03 -3.82 7.51
C LEU A 49 -1.79 -3.44 6.70
N LEU A 50 -1.96 -2.67 5.63
CA LEU A 50 -0.83 -2.19 4.83
C LEU A 50 0.10 -1.31 5.65
N CYS A 51 -0.46 -0.41 6.45
CA CYS A 51 0.34 0.47 7.30
C CYS A 51 1.16 -0.33 8.31
N LYS A 52 0.56 -1.33 8.92
CA LYS A 52 1.26 -2.19 9.88
C LYS A 52 2.36 -3.00 9.20
N TYR A 53 2.05 -3.59 8.06
CA TYR A 53 2.99 -4.45 7.35
C TYR A 53 4.17 -3.66 6.80
N LEU A 54 3.91 -2.48 6.26
CA LEU A 54 4.94 -1.64 5.64
C LEU A 54 5.60 -0.68 6.63
N ASP A 55 5.09 -0.61 7.85
CA ASP A 55 5.59 0.28 8.90
C ASP A 55 5.55 1.74 8.46
N VAL A 56 4.41 2.16 7.93
CA VAL A 56 4.18 3.55 7.53
C VAL A 56 2.83 4.02 8.08
N SER A 57 2.67 5.32 8.21
CA SER A 57 1.40 5.89 8.69
C SER A 57 0.38 5.97 7.55
N ALA A 58 -0.89 5.89 7.91
CA ALA A 58 -1.96 6.11 6.96
C ALA A 58 -1.92 7.55 6.45
N ASP A 59 -1.58 8.50 7.32
CA ASP A 59 -1.46 9.90 6.93
C ASP A 59 -0.46 10.07 5.79
N TYR A 60 0.68 9.39 5.88
CA TYR A 60 1.67 9.45 4.82
C TYR A 60 1.13 8.86 3.52
N LEU A 61 0.53 7.66 3.59
CA LEU A 61 0.00 7.01 2.39
C LEU A 61 -1.12 7.81 1.74
N LEU A 62 -1.91 8.51 2.52
CA LEU A 62 -3.01 9.32 1.98
C LEU A 62 -2.55 10.70 1.51
N GLY A 63 -1.35 11.10 1.87
CA GLY A 63 -0.83 12.42 1.51
C GLY A 63 -1.26 13.52 2.47
N LEU A 64 -1.73 13.17 3.66
CA LEU A 64 -2.09 14.15 4.69
C LEU A 64 -0.87 14.66 5.46
N SER A 65 0.23 13.92 5.39
CA SER A 65 1.46 14.24 6.09
C SER A 65 2.63 13.85 5.19
N ASP A 66 3.79 14.45 5.42
CA ASP A 66 5.01 14.11 4.68
C ASP A 66 5.77 12.93 5.30
N TYR A 67 5.25 12.38 6.39
CA TYR A 67 5.88 11.22 7.04
C TYR A 67 4.89 10.40 7.88
#